data_b07c54ed50bd7e9cc040a3bdcc67b469
#
_entry.id   b07c54ed50bd7e9cc040a3bdcc67b469
#
_cell.length_a   1.000
_cell.length_b   1.000
_cell.length_c   1.000
_cell.angle_alpha   90.00
_cell.angle_beta   90.00
_cell.angle_gamma   90.00
#
_symmetry.space_group_name_H-M   'P 1'
#
loop_
_entity.id
_entity.type
_entity.pdbx_description
1 polymer ?
#
loop_
_entity_poly.entity_id
_entity_poly.type
_entity_poly.pdbx_seq_one_letter_code
_entity_poly.pdbx_strand_id
1 'polypeptide(L)'
;LAIHPWLANSLNGYGDEIDEHNAKCSLTLPARTHVTVDENLIPTGTEPVDGTKYDLRKDTLLTEQPFDDAWTDLEHAEDGSVTAVFTRADGKKVRVGGDETITSFQVCTGTKFPAFQHPAGVAVEPQTAYANAFNTGNELIVIKPGETTSTSLFLGMAE
;
A
#
# COMPACT_ATOMS: atom_id res chain seq x y z
N LEU A 1 0.43 -14.02 -0.65
CA LEU A 1 -0.94 -13.62 -0.38
C LEU A 1 -1.03 -12.10 -0.33
N ALA A 2 -2.10 -11.53 -0.88
CA ALA A 2 -2.43 -10.10 -0.78
C ALA A 2 -3.95 -9.91 -0.76
N ILE A 3 -4.41 -8.79 -0.23
CA ILE A 3 -5.75 -8.25 -0.50
C ILE A 3 -5.59 -6.91 -1.23
N HIS A 4 -6.56 -6.55 -2.07
CA HIS A 4 -6.53 -5.34 -2.89
C HIS A 4 -7.74 -4.43 -2.61
N PRO A 5 -7.81 -3.84 -1.41
CA PRO A 5 -8.89 -2.91 -1.09
C PRO A 5 -8.66 -1.54 -1.75
N TRP A 6 -9.69 -0.98 -2.35
CA TRP A 6 -9.75 0.44 -2.67
C TRP A 6 -10.35 1.21 -1.50
N LEU A 7 -9.56 2.07 -0.89
CA LEU A 7 -9.98 2.91 0.24
C LEU A 7 -10.61 4.19 -0.30
N ALA A 8 -11.92 4.30 -0.19
CA ALA A 8 -12.68 5.39 -0.77
C ALA A 8 -12.38 6.76 -0.13
N ASN A 9 -12.25 7.80 -0.94
CA ASN A 9 -11.93 9.17 -0.55
C ASN A 9 -13.07 9.97 0.10
N SER A 10 -14.23 9.41 0.31
CA SER A 10 -15.52 9.98 0.74
C SER A 10 -16.56 10.20 -0.37
N LEU A 11 -16.15 10.13 -1.62
CA LEU A 11 -17.07 10.18 -2.78
C LEU A 11 -17.24 8.80 -3.41
N ASN A 12 -18.32 8.66 -4.16
CA ASN A 12 -18.54 7.51 -5.04
C ASN A 12 -18.49 8.00 -6.49
N GLY A 13 -17.84 7.24 -7.37
CA GLY A 13 -17.81 7.52 -8.80
C GLY A 13 -16.41 7.74 -9.38
N TYR A 14 -16.37 8.42 -10.52
CA TYR A 14 -15.18 8.70 -11.30
C TYR A 14 -15.26 10.11 -11.89
N GLY A 15 -14.11 10.71 -12.20
CA GLY A 15 -14.04 11.99 -12.91
C GLY A 15 -13.40 13.13 -12.12
N ASP A 16 -13.47 14.34 -12.66
CA ASP A 16 -12.66 15.49 -12.20
C ASP A 16 -12.90 15.88 -10.72
N GLU A 17 -14.14 15.82 -10.21
CA GLU A 17 -14.42 16.08 -8.79
C GLU A 17 -13.71 15.10 -7.86
N ILE A 18 -13.45 13.90 -8.34
CA ILE A 18 -12.76 12.85 -7.59
C ILE A 18 -11.30 13.20 -7.40
N ASP A 19 -10.65 13.76 -8.40
CA ASP A 19 -9.25 14.17 -8.33
C ASP A 19 -9.05 15.27 -7.29
N GLU A 20 -9.98 16.22 -7.18
CA GLU A 20 -9.96 17.24 -6.13
C GLU A 20 -10.09 16.64 -4.71
N HIS A 21 -10.86 15.57 -4.55
CA HIS A 21 -10.99 14.87 -3.28
C HIS A 21 -9.80 13.97 -3.00
N ASN A 22 -9.31 13.22 -3.99
CA ASN A 22 -8.09 12.42 -3.88
C ASN A 22 -6.91 13.30 -3.46
N ALA A 23 -6.86 14.52 -4.00
CA ALA A 23 -5.86 15.52 -3.66
C ALA A 23 -5.80 15.93 -2.18
N LYS A 24 -6.86 15.73 -1.43
CA LYS A 24 -6.95 16.03 0.01
C LYS A 24 -6.72 14.80 0.88
N CYS A 25 -6.52 13.64 0.27
CA CYS A 25 -6.24 12.40 0.99
C CYS A 25 -4.77 12.27 1.32
N SER A 26 -4.47 11.64 2.43
CA SER A 26 -3.10 11.34 2.85
C SER A 26 -2.94 9.89 3.27
N LEU A 27 -1.71 9.42 3.28
CA LEU A 27 -1.34 8.07 3.68
C LEU A 27 -0.15 8.10 4.64
N THR A 28 -0.25 7.31 5.70
CA THR A 28 0.89 6.92 6.54
C THR A 28 1.15 5.45 6.30
N LEU A 29 2.40 5.13 5.96
CA LEU A 29 2.86 3.76 5.72
C LEU A 29 4.19 3.55 6.44
N PRO A 30 4.27 2.65 7.46
CA PRO A 30 5.46 2.45 8.27
C PRO A 30 6.47 1.54 7.57
N ALA A 31 7.08 2.02 6.48
CA ALA A 31 8.04 1.29 5.68
C ALA A 31 9.32 2.12 5.46
N ARG A 32 10.48 1.47 5.45
CA ARG A 32 11.78 2.10 5.29
C ARG A 32 12.34 2.01 3.88
N THR A 33 11.80 1.11 3.08
CA THR A 33 12.37 0.73 1.80
C THR A 33 11.30 0.72 0.70
N HIS A 34 11.61 1.39 -0.41
CA HIS A 34 10.84 1.36 -1.65
C HIS A 34 11.39 0.29 -2.59
N VAL A 35 10.52 -0.43 -3.28
CA VAL A 35 10.88 -1.42 -4.29
C VAL A 35 10.97 -0.74 -5.65
N THR A 36 12.17 -0.71 -6.23
CA THR A 36 12.36 -0.16 -7.59
C THR A 36 11.90 -1.13 -8.65
N VAL A 37 11.34 -0.61 -9.74
CA VAL A 37 10.79 -1.41 -10.83
C VAL A 37 11.29 -0.93 -12.20
N ASP A 38 11.23 -1.79 -13.21
CA ASP A 38 11.43 -1.43 -14.60
C ASP A 38 10.14 -0.86 -15.24
N GLU A 39 10.17 -0.62 -16.55
CA GLU A 39 9.05 -0.09 -17.33
C GLU A 39 7.82 -1.02 -17.37
N ASN A 40 8.00 -2.29 -17.04
CA ASN A 40 6.95 -3.32 -16.97
C ASN A 40 6.47 -3.57 -15.52
N LEU A 41 6.88 -2.73 -14.57
CA LEU A 41 6.63 -2.87 -13.13
C LEU A 41 7.23 -4.14 -12.52
N ILE A 42 8.27 -4.69 -13.12
CA ILE A 42 9.02 -5.83 -12.57
C ILE A 42 10.07 -5.30 -11.58
N PRO A 43 10.11 -5.79 -10.34
CA PRO A 43 11.12 -5.40 -9.37
C PRO A 43 12.55 -5.59 -9.85
N THR A 44 13.35 -4.53 -9.74
CA THR A 44 14.77 -4.49 -10.12
C THR A 44 15.71 -4.33 -8.94
N GLY A 45 15.19 -3.91 -7.78
CA GLY A 45 15.96 -3.69 -6.57
C GLY A 45 15.14 -2.98 -5.51
N THR A 46 15.85 -2.39 -4.55
CA THR A 46 15.25 -1.63 -3.46
C THR A 46 16.08 -0.39 -3.16
N GLU A 47 15.47 0.66 -2.60
CA GLU A 47 16.13 1.89 -2.16
C GLU A 47 15.53 2.40 -0.85
N PRO A 48 16.32 3.07 0.02
CA PRO A 48 15.78 3.71 1.21
C PRO A 48 14.77 4.80 0.86
N VAL A 49 13.72 4.95 1.66
CA VAL A 49 12.71 6.01 1.45
C VAL A 49 13.18 7.38 1.93
N ASP A 50 14.22 7.46 2.77
CA ASP A 50 14.67 8.69 3.42
C ASP A 50 14.94 9.83 2.44
N GLY A 51 14.24 10.96 2.62
CA GLY A 51 14.42 12.15 1.79
C GLY A 51 13.85 12.04 0.38
N THR A 52 13.12 10.98 0.08
CA THR A 52 12.45 10.76 -1.22
C THR A 52 10.94 11.00 -1.12
N LYS A 53 10.25 11.03 -2.26
CA LYS A 53 8.78 11.06 -2.34
C LYS A 53 8.13 9.79 -1.77
N TYR A 54 8.89 8.73 -1.59
CA TYR A 54 8.43 7.44 -1.08
C TYR A 54 8.44 7.36 0.45
N ASP A 55 8.90 8.42 1.16
CA ASP A 55 8.85 8.46 2.62
C ASP A 55 7.43 8.77 3.12
N LEU A 56 6.64 7.72 3.28
CA LEU A 56 5.26 7.77 3.78
C LEU A 56 5.15 7.47 5.28
N ARG A 57 6.25 7.48 6.03
CA ARG A 57 6.23 7.23 7.50
C ARG A 57 5.53 8.34 8.28
N LYS A 58 5.30 9.48 7.65
CA LYS A 58 4.46 10.58 8.16
C LYS A 58 3.23 10.71 7.28
N ASP A 59 2.18 11.29 7.84
CA ASP A 59 0.94 11.58 7.11
C ASP A 59 1.24 12.46 5.88
N THR A 60 1.25 11.84 4.70
CA THR A 60 1.71 12.44 3.44
C THR A 60 0.57 12.54 2.45
N LEU A 61 0.33 13.75 1.93
CA LEU A 61 -0.68 13.96 0.89
C LEU A 61 -0.33 13.17 -0.38
N LEU A 62 -1.33 12.53 -0.96
CA LEU A 62 -1.20 11.73 -2.18
C LEU A 62 -1.34 12.56 -3.47
N THR A 63 -1.42 13.87 -3.36
CA THR A 63 -1.82 14.83 -4.39
C THR A 63 -0.97 14.89 -5.63
N GLU A 64 0.32 14.67 -5.49
CA GLU A 64 1.25 15.00 -6.57
C GLU A 64 2.01 13.77 -7.04
N GLN A 65 1.67 12.61 -6.48
CA GLN A 65 2.45 11.41 -6.68
C GLN A 65 1.60 10.29 -7.27
N PRO A 66 1.75 10.02 -8.56
CA PRO A 66 1.17 8.81 -9.12
C PRO A 66 1.97 7.62 -8.60
N PHE A 67 1.44 6.97 -7.56
CA PHE A 67 1.98 5.72 -7.07
C PHE A 67 1.34 4.53 -7.80
N ASP A 68 2.16 3.60 -8.18
CA ASP A 68 1.90 2.20 -8.44
C ASP A 68 3.16 1.45 -8.05
N ASP A 69 3.42 1.47 -6.74
CA ASP A 69 4.72 1.18 -6.16
C ASP A 69 4.57 0.28 -4.94
N ALA A 70 5.62 -0.47 -4.62
CA ALA A 70 5.67 -1.32 -3.45
C ALA A 70 6.69 -0.81 -2.41
N TRP A 71 6.37 -1.07 -1.15
CA TRP A 71 7.23 -0.81 0.01
C TRP A 71 7.45 -2.09 0.80
N THR A 72 8.65 -2.23 1.34
CA THR A 72 9.07 -3.32 2.22
C THR A 72 9.89 -2.81 3.40
N ASP A 73 10.50 -3.69 4.19
CA ASP A 73 11.18 -3.32 5.43
C ASP A 73 10.23 -2.55 6.37
N LEU A 74 9.12 -3.22 6.69
CA LEU A 74 8.02 -2.64 7.45
C LEU A 74 8.36 -2.55 8.93
N GLU A 75 7.95 -1.45 9.57
CA GLU A 75 8.05 -1.25 11.01
C GLU A 75 6.82 -1.86 11.70
N HIS A 76 6.96 -3.10 12.17
CA HIS A 76 5.92 -3.77 12.95
C HIS A 76 5.85 -3.24 14.39
N ALA A 77 4.65 -3.22 14.95
CA ALA A 77 4.43 -2.92 16.36
C ALA A 77 4.92 -4.07 17.26
N GLU A 78 4.92 -3.86 18.58
CA GLU A 78 5.37 -4.87 19.56
C GLU A 78 4.56 -6.18 19.51
N ASP A 79 3.31 -6.12 19.08
CA ASP A 79 2.43 -7.27 18.90
C ASP A 79 2.59 -7.97 17.55
N GLY A 80 3.56 -7.53 16.74
CA GLY A 80 3.84 -8.05 15.40
C GLY A 80 2.94 -7.47 14.31
N SER A 81 1.95 -6.65 14.63
CA SER A 81 1.08 -6.06 13.62
C SER A 81 1.76 -4.93 12.86
N VAL A 82 1.32 -4.71 11.62
CA VAL A 82 1.68 -3.55 10.82
C VAL A 82 0.44 -2.87 10.26
N THR A 83 0.40 -1.54 10.33
CA THR A 83 -0.79 -0.75 9.97
C THR A 83 -0.43 0.42 9.08
N ALA A 84 -1.04 0.47 7.90
CA ALA A 84 -1.14 1.68 7.09
C ALA A 84 -2.42 2.44 7.45
N VAL A 85 -2.35 3.78 7.47
CA VAL A 85 -3.49 4.65 7.78
C VAL A 85 -3.75 5.59 6.63
N PHE A 86 -4.91 5.45 6.02
CA PHE A 86 -5.41 6.34 4.98
C PHE A 86 -6.35 7.37 5.59
N THR A 87 -6.03 8.65 5.43
CA THR A 87 -6.88 9.77 5.85
C THR A 87 -7.65 10.29 4.65
N ARG A 88 -8.97 10.22 4.72
CA ARG A 88 -9.90 10.63 3.67
C ARG A 88 -10.04 12.15 3.60
N ALA A 89 -10.57 12.65 2.48
CA ALA A 89 -10.85 14.07 2.31
C ALA A 89 -11.82 14.67 3.37
N ASP A 90 -12.70 13.84 3.96
CA ASP A 90 -13.60 14.22 5.05
C ASP A 90 -12.98 14.09 6.45
N GLY A 91 -11.69 13.80 6.52
CA GLY A 91 -10.94 13.68 7.77
C GLY A 91 -11.08 12.33 8.49
N LYS A 92 -11.93 11.42 8.00
CA LYS A 92 -12.04 10.09 8.57
C LYS A 92 -10.81 9.24 8.19
N LYS A 93 -10.43 8.37 9.09
CA LYS A 93 -9.27 7.50 8.91
C LYS A 93 -9.69 6.05 8.71
N VAL A 94 -9.02 5.39 7.79
CA VAL A 94 -9.16 3.96 7.53
C VAL A 94 -7.81 3.31 7.77
N ARG A 95 -7.79 2.23 8.56
CA ARG A 95 -6.60 1.40 8.77
C ARG A 95 -6.69 0.12 7.97
N VAL A 96 -5.58 -0.28 7.41
CA VAL A 96 -5.42 -1.58 6.74
C VAL A 96 -4.05 -2.16 7.08
N GLY A 97 -3.98 -3.46 7.28
CA GLY A 97 -2.73 -4.12 7.63
C GLY A 97 -2.91 -5.58 7.97
N GLY A 98 -1.99 -6.13 8.75
CA GLY A 98 -2.03 -7.52 9.17
C GLY A 98 -1.00 -7.85 10.25
N ASP A 99 -0.78 -9.14 10.44
CA ASP A 99 0.19 -9.68 11.38
C ASP A 99 1.64 -9.64 10.83
N GLU A 100 2.57 -10.24 11.53
CA GLU A 100 4.00 -10.28 11.19
C GLU A 100 4.32 -10.95 9.84
N THR A 101 3.37 -11.65 9.24
CA THR A 101 3.54 -12.27 7.92
C THR A 101 3.39 -11.27 6.78
N ILE A 102 2.87 -10.06 7.06
CA ILE A 102 2.82 -8.96 6.09
C ILE A 102 4.18 -8.28 6.05
N THR A 103 4.88 -8.42 4.93
CA THR A 103 6.24 -7.92 4.73
C THR A 103 6.32 -6.75 3.76
N SER A 104 5.23 -6.48 3.03
CA SER A 104 5.18 -5.42 2.02
C SER A 104 3.78 -4.84 1.85
N PHE A 105 3.73 -3.64 1.29
CA PHE A 105 2.52 -3.00 0.81
C PHE A 105 2.69 -2.58 -0.64
N GLN A 106 1.65 -2.75 -1.46
CA GLN A 106 1.50 -2.05 -2.73
C GLN A 106 0.55 -0.88 -2.53
N VAL A 107 0.86 0.27 -3.14
CA VAL A 107 -0.02 1.44 -3.18
C VAL A 107 -0.23 1.85 -4.63
N CYS A 108 -1.50 1.91 -5.05
CA CYS A 108 -1.86 2.37 -6.37
C CYS A 108 -2.88 3.52 -6.27
N THR A 109 -2.49 4.71 -6.74
CA THR A 109 -3.36 5.90 -6.75
C THR A 109 -4.29 5.94 -7.95
N GLY A 110 -4.05 5.11 -8.98
CA GLY A 110 -4.83 5.09 -10.22
C GLY A 110 -4.68 6.33 -11.11
N THR A 111 -3.81 7.26 -10.76
CA THR A 111 -3.61 8.52 -11.53
C THR A 111 -3.00 8.31 -12.92
N LYS A 112 -2.42 7.15 -13.18
CA LYS A 112 -1.94 6.76 -14.52
C LYS A 112 -3.06 6.18 -15.41
N PHE A 113 -4.25 5.93 -14.86
CA PHE A 113 -5.40 5.48 -15.63
C PHE A 113 -5.95 6.62 -16.50
N PRO A 114 -6.71 6.31 -17.56
CA PRO A 114 -7.46 7.34 -18.28
C PRO A 114 -8.34 8.16 -17.32
N ALA A 115 -8.44 9.47 -17.50
CA ALA A 115 -9.11 10.37 -16.55
C ALA A 115 -10.54 9.93 -16.17
N PHE A 116 -11.29 9.38 -17.13
CA PHE A 116 -12.64 8.85 -16.86
C PHE A 116 -12.66 7.57 -15.99
N GLN A 117 -11.50 6.99 -15.69
CA GLN A 117 -11.33 5.79 -14.87
C GLN A 117 -10.57 6.07 -13.56
N HIS A 118 -10.24 7.34 -13.26
CA HIS A 118 -9.62 7.68 -11.99
C HIS A 118 -10.53 7.25 -10.84
N PRO A 119 -10.04 6.37 -9.94
CA PRO A 119 -10.88 5.84 -8.87
C PRO A 119 -11.03 6.83 -7.72
N ALA A 120 -12.15 6.75 -7.02
CA ALA A 120 -12.44 7.56 -5.84
C ALA A 120 -11.70 7.03 -4.60
N GLY A 121 -10.39 7.23 -4.54
CA GLY A 121 -9.54 6.77 -3.44
C GLY A 121 -8.22 6.19 -3.88
N VAL A 122 -7.69 5.26 -3.10
CA VAL A 122 -6.39 4.64 -3.30
C VAL A 122 -6.45 3.15 -2.96
N ALA A 123 -5.76 2.31 -3.72
CA ALA A 123 -5.49 0.94 -3.31
C ALA A 123 -4.32 0.93 -2.33
N VAL A 124 -4.50 0.27 -1.18
CA VAL A 124 -3.45 0.03 -0.19
C VAL A 124 -3.50 -1.44 0.18
N GLU A 125 -2.51 -2.19 -0.27
CA GLU A 125 -2.56 -3.64 -0.35
C GLU A 125 -1.51 -4.27 0.55
N PRO A 126 -1.85 -4.77 1.76
CA PRO A 126 -0.94 -5.57 2.55
C PRO A 126 -0.66 -6.90 1.86
N GLN A 127 0.63 -7.29 1.80
CA GLN A 127 1.12 -8.45 1.08
C GLN A 127 2.12 -9.24 1.93
N THR A 128 2.14 -10.56 1.76
CA THR A 128 3.16 -11.43 2.37
C THR A 128 4.47 -11.45 1.59
N ALA A 129 4.49 -10.89 0.41
CA ALA A 129 5.68 -10.66 -0.44
C ALA A 129 5.30 -9.70 -1.57
N TYR A 130 6.20 -8.80 -1.95
CA TYR A 130 6.02 -7.96 -3.12
C TYR A 130 6.17 -8.74 -4.43
N ALA A 131 5.91 -8.09 -5.56
CA ALA A 131 5.89 -8.71 -6.89
C ALA A 131 7.20 -9.48 -7.21
N ASN A 132 7.09 -10.47 -8.11
CA ASN A 132 8.20 -11.31 -8.59
C ASN A 132 8.77 -12.32 -7.56
N ALA A 133 8.14 -12.49 -6.39
CA ALA A 133 8.62 -13.38 -5.33
C ALA A 133 8.79 -14.86 -5.76
N PHE A 134 7.98 -15.34 -6.69
CA PHE A 134 8.13 -16.70 -7.23
C PHE A 134 9.44 -16.91 -7.99
N ASN A 135 10.01 -15.87 -8.59
CA ASN A 135 11.28 -15.95 -9.29
C ASN A 135 12.47 -15.68 -8.37
N THR A 136 12.33 -14.72 -7.45
CA THR A 136 13.43 -14.28 -6.59
C THR A 136 13.56 -15.07 -5.30
N GLY A 137 12.45 -15.62 -4.80
CA GLY A 137 12.34 -16.22 -3.47
C GLY A 137 12.24 -15.19 -2.33
N ASN A 138 12.33 -13.90 -2.62
CA ASN A 138 12.30 -12.84 -1.60
C ASN A 138 10.93 -12.85 -0.88
N GLU A 139 10.97 -12.92 0.46
CA GLU A 139 9.78 -12.92 1.34
C GLU A 139 8.76 -14.04 1.04
N LEU A 140 9.12 -14.99 0.19
CA LEU A 140 8.23 -16.08 -0.23
C LEU A 140 7.97 -17.06 0.91
N ILE A 141 6.72 -17.19 1.34
CA ILE A 141 6.31 -18.24 2.28
C ILE A 141 6.29 -19.57 1.55
N VAL A 142 7.13 -20.51 2.00
CA VAL A 142 7.19 -21.87 1.47
C VAL A 142 6.60 -22.84 2.50
N ILE A 143 5.52 -23.53 2.15
CA ILE A 143 4.82 -24.50 3.00
C ILE A 143 5.18 -25.91 2.53
N LYS A 144 5.78 -26.72 3.40
CA LYS A 144 6.12 -28.12 3.11
C LYS A 144 4.90 -29.02 3.28
N PRO A 145 4.92 -30.23 2.68
CA PRO A 145 3.84 -31.18 2.89
C PRO A 145 3.58 -31.46 4.37
N GLY A 146 2.32 -31.31 4.79
CA GLY A 146 1.89 -31.48 6.18
C GLY A 146 2.05 -30.24 7.08
N GLU A 147 2.67 -29.17 6.60
CA GLU A 147 2.74 -27.89 7.32
C GLU A 147 1.52 -27.02 7.04
N THR A 148 1.24 -26.11 7.97
CA THR A 148 0.20 -25.09 7.84
C THR A 148 0.80 -23.73 8.20
N THR A 149 0.42 -22.68 7.49
CA THR A 149 0.69 -21.30 7.84
C THR A 149 -0.62 -20.52 7.87
N SER A 150 -0.62 -19.40 8.58
CA SER A 150 -1.74 -18.45 8.61
C SER A 150 -1.25 -17.03 8.46
N THR A 151 -2.09 -16.19 7.88
CA THR A 151 -1.89 -14.75 7.77
C THR A 151 -3.17 -14.07 8.20
N SER A 152 -3.07 -13.11 9.10
CA SER A 152 -4.20 -12.31 9.55
C SER A 152 -4.14 -10.92 8.92
N LEU A 153 -5.26 -10.49 8.35
CA LEU A 153 -5.42 -9.20 7.72
C LEU A 153 -6.57 -8.46 8.39
N PHE A 154 -6.48 -7.14 8.46
CA PHE A 154 -7.56 -6.30 8.98
C PHE A 154 -7.79 -5.07 8.10
N LEU A 155 -9.03 -4.63 8.08
CA LEU A 155 -9.49 -3.39 7.47
C LEU A 155 -10.60 -2.79 8.34
N GLY A 156 -10.52 -1.51 8.65
CA GLY A 156 -11.53 -0.86 9.48
C GLY A 156 -11.30 0.64 9.64
N MET A 157 -12.24 1.28 10.32
CA MET A 157 -12.04 2.68 10.71
C MET A 157 -10.96 2.75 11.79
N ALA A 158 -10.09 3.75 11.70
CA ALA A 158 -9.20 4.14 12.78
C ALA A 158 -9.91 5.17 13.68
N GLU A 159 -9.67 5.08 14.98
CA GLU A 159 -10.16 6.04 15.97
C GLU A 159 -9.41 7.38 15.90
#